data_e9d0455c3bf378ab7b2d212587630e6f
#
_entry.id   e9d0455c3bf378ab7b2d212587630e6f
#
_cell.length_a   1.000
_cell.length_b   1.000
_cell.length_c   1.000
_cell.angle_alpha   90.00
_cell.angle_beta   90.00
_cell.angle_gamma   90.00
#
_symmetry.space_group_name_H-M   'P 1'
#
loop_
_entity.id
_entity.type
_entity.pdbx_description
1 polymer ?
#
loop_
_entity_poly.entity_id
_entity_poly.type
_entity_poly.pdbx_seq_one_letter_code
_entity_poly.pdbx_strand_id
1 'polypeptide(L)' 'DRGTRMIVEELGLDYGKAKALLLMHGSVKKAVDAYRAPRATKEEEE' A
#
# COMPACT_ATOMS: atom_id res chain seq x y z
N ASP A 1 -7.95 2.61 12.55
CA ASP A 1 -8.49 2.07 11.52
C ASP A 1 -8.03 0.75 11.09
N ARG A 2 -8.97 -0.13 10.67
CA ARG A 2 -8.65 -1.42 10.22
C ARG A 2 -7.80 -1.40 9.02
N GLY A 3 -8.08 -0.60 8.06
CA GLY A 3 -7.31 -0.54 6.85
C GLY A 3 -5.86 -0.18 7.10
N THR A 4 -5.62 0.79 7.94
CA THR A 4 -4.28 1.21 8.24
C THR A 4 -3.53 0.09 8.95
N ARG A 5 -4.22 -0.59 9.86
CA ARG A 5 -3.58 -1.65 10.55
C ARG A 5 -3.20 -2.77 9.62
N MET A 6 -4.03 -3.09 8.66
CA MET A 6 -3.73 -4.13 7.72
C MET A 6 -2.47 -3.79 6.95
N ILE A 7 -2.31 -2.56 6.55
CA ILE A 7 -1.13 -2.16 5.81
C ILE A 7 0.11 -2.26 6.70
N VAL A 8 -0.03 -1.88 7.96
CA VAL A 8 1.07 -1.95 8.88
C VAL A 8 1.55 -3.41 8.98
N GLU A 9 0.64 -4.34 9.12
CA GLU A 9 1.02 -5.71 9.25
C GLU A 9 1.49 -6.32 7.94
N GLU A 10 0.87 -5.96 6.87
CA GLU A 10 1.21 -6.51 5.60
C GLU A 10 2.58 -6.03 5.11
N LEU A 11 2.87 -4.77 5.24
CA LEU A 11 4.10 -4.21 4.75
C LEU A 11 5.16 -3.93 5.82
N GLY A 12 4.82 -4.07 7.04
CA GLY A 12 5.76 -3.82 8.12
C GLY A 12 6.09 -2.36 8.29
N LEU A 13 5.16 -1.49 7.99
CA LEU A 13 5.40 -0.07 8.14
C LEU A 13 4.81 0.44 9.43
N ASP A 14 5.21 1.65 9.85
CA ASP A 14 4.63 2.19 11.04
C ASP A 14 3.29 2.76 10.69
N TYR A 15 2.49 3.05 11.67
CA TYR A 15 1.13 3.51 11.48
C TYR A 15 1.05 4.76 10.63
N GLY A 16 1.92 5.70 10.86
CA GLY A 16 1.90 6.93 10.11
C GLY A 16 2.11 6.72 8.62
N LYS A 17 3.06 5.89 8.26
CA LYS A 17 3.29 5.64 6.87
C LYS A 17 2.17 4.83 6.27
N ALA A 18 1.67 3.87 6.98
CA ALA A 18 0.58 3.05 6.48
C ALA A 18 -0.65 3.91 6.22
N LYS A 19 -0.91 4.85 7.11
CA LYS A 19 -2.07 5.69 6.94
C LYS A 19 -1.89 6.59 5.73
N ALA A 20 -0.70 7.11 5.53
CA ALA A 20 -0.44 7.97 4.39
C ALA A 20 -0.64 7.20 3.09
N LEU A 21 -0.19 5.97 3.05
CA LEU A 21 -0.36 5.17 1.87
C LEU A 21 -1.83 4.90 1.60
N LEU A 22 -2.57 4.60 2.63
CA LEU A 22 -3.98 4.33 2.47
C LEU A 22 -4.71 5.57 1.92
N LEU A 23 -4.40 6.73 2.46
CA LEU A 23 -5.06 7.92 2.02
C LEU A 23 -4.66 8.26 0.58
N MET A 24 -3.41 8.05 0.26
CA MET A 24 -2.96 8.34 -1.06
C MET A 24 -3.57 7.43 -2.12
N HIS A 25 -3.69 6.17 -1.85
CA HIS A 25 -4.23 5.26 -2.82
C HIS A 25 -5.74 4.98 -2.71
N GLY A 26 -6.29 5.31 -1.60
CA GLY A 26 -7.73 5.15 -1.44
C GLY A 26 -8.20 3.77 -1.05
N SER A 27 -7.36 2.79 -1.03
CA SER A 27 -7.77 1.48 -0.57
C SER A 27 -6.57 0.66 -0.16
N VAL A 28 -6.79 -0.28 0.72
CA VAL A 28 -5.71 -1.10 1.24
C VAL A 28 -5.06 -1.89 0.13
N LYS A 29 -5.85 -2.49 -0.72
CA LYS A 29 -5.32 -3.28 -1.78
C LYS A 29 -4.44 -2.48 -2.70
N LYS A 30 -4.88 -1.31 -3.11
CA LYS A 30 -4.08 -0.50 -3.98
C LYS A 30 -2.82 0.00 -3.30
N ALA A 31 -2.92 0.34 -2.03
CA ALA A 31 -1.78 0.82 -1.29
C ALA A 31 -0.71 -0.28 -1.19
N VAL A 32 -1.13 -1.48 -0.87
CA VAL A 32 -0.22 -2.58 -0.72
C VAL A 32 0.42 -2.93 -2.07
N ASP A 33 -0.37 -2.98 -3.10
CA ASP A 33 0.13 -3.31 -4.41
C ASP A 33 1.15 -2.27 -4.87
N ALA A 34 0.86 -1.01 -4.69
CA ALA A 34 1.76 0.03 -5.12
C ALA A 34 3.08 -0.03 -4.37
N TYR A 35 3.02 -0.36 -3.10
CA TYR A 35 4.22 -0.40 -2.32
C TYR A 35 5.06 -1.65 -2.62
N ARG A 36 4.42 -2.77 -2.78
CA ARG A 36 5.13 -4.01 -3.01
C ARG A 36 5.70 -4.13 -4.40
N ALA A 37 4.97 -3.81 -5.39
CA ALA A 37 5.45 -3.98 -6.74
C ALA A 37 5.04 -2.84 -7.60
N PRO A 38 5.52 -1.70 -7.34
CA PRO A 38 5.12 -0.53 -8.09
C PRO A 38 5.53 -0.59 -9.52
N ARG A 39 6.65 -1.14 -9.84
CA ARG A 39 7.03 -1.15 -11.17
C ARG A 39 6.61 -2.30 -11.88
N ALA A 40 6.45 -3.37 -11.24
CA ALA A 40 6.04 -4.58 -11.91
C ALA A 40 4.83 -4.33 -12.71
N THR A 41 3.98 -3.51 -12.24
CA THR A 41 2.81 -3.30 -12.96
C THR A 41 3.04 -2.58 -14.18
N LYS A 42 3.83 -1.65 -14.21
CA LYS A 42 3.94 -0.97 -15.36
C LYS A 42 4.72 -1.62 -16.32
N GLU A 43 5.62 -2.24 -15.96
CA GLU A 43 6.33 -2.77 -16.97
C GLU A 43 5.68 -3.78 -17.60
N GLU A 44 4.94 -4.43 -17.02
CA GLU A 44 4.37 -5.48 -17.66
C GLU A 44 3.44 -5.01 -18.58
N GLU A 45 3.05 -3.95 -18.50
CA GLU A 45 2.16 -3.55 -19.43
C GLU A 45 2.76 -3.18 -20.53
N GLU A 46 3.75 -3.24 -20.60
CA GLU A 46 4.27 -3.11 -21.74
C GLU A 46 4.56 -3.78 -22.32
#